data_15f280ae5c361a39aec97b0d54da7169
#
_entry.id   15f280ae5c361a39aec97b0d54da7169
#
_cell.length_a   1.000
_cell.length_b   1.000
_cell.length_c   1.000
_cell.angle_alpha   90.00
_cell.angle_beta   90.00
_cell.angle_gamma   90.00
#
_symmetry.space_group_name_H-M   'P 1'
#
loop_
_entity.id
_entity.type
_entity.pdbx_description
1 polymer ?
#
loop_
_entity_poly.entity_id
_entity_poly.type
_entity_poly.pdbx_seq_one_letter_code
_entity_poly.pdbx_strand_id
1 'polypeptide(L)'
;AEKADIIFSGAGLPLNLPSFLTEGARTKLAPIVSSARAAKVLCQKWFSEYKYIPDAIVVEGPKAGGHLGYKADQITDEHYSLEALVPEIVAEVRAFGREHDCHIPVIAGGGIYTGEDIYRIMELGADGVQMGTRFVTTEECDADPAFKQSYIEARETDIEIIQSPVGMPGRAIHNSFLDRVKEGLKRPKNCPFDCIKTCDVTHSPYCIMLALYNAFKGKLRNGYAFCGANAWRAEKIQSVRDLMASLRAEYEAFSLRDKILGVK
;
A
#
# COMPACT_ATOMS: atom_id res chain seq x y z
N ALA A 1 -1.43 7.28 26.00
CA ALA A 1 -1.93 7.00 24.66
C ALA A 1 -1.04 7.70 23.65
N GLU A 2 -0.63 6.99 22.59
CA GLU A 2 0.15 7.53 21.49
C GLU A 2 -0.66 8.61 20.78
N LYS A 3 0.01 9.73 20.48
CA LYS A 3 -0.62 10.88 19.80
C LYS A 3 -0.20 10.85 18.32
N ALA A 4 -0.71 9.86 17.56
CA ALA A 4 -0.48 9.82 16.14
C ALA A 4 -1.20 11.00 15.46
N ASP A 5 -0.52 11.68 14.51
CA ASP A 5 -1.12 12.78 13.77
C ASP A 5 -2.16 12.27 12.75
N ILE A 6 -1.85 11.14 12.08
CA ILE A 6 -2.75 10.50 11.12
C ILE A 6 -2.65 8.99 11.21
N ILE A 7 -3.76 8.29 11.00
CA ILE A 7 -3.85 6.83 10.89
C ILE A 7 -4.34 6.46 9.50
N PHE A 8 -3.48 5.78 8.73
CA PHE A 8 -3.86 5.09 7.51
C PHE A 8 -4.33 3.67 7.87
N SER A 9 -5.58 3.35 7.57
CA SER A 9 -6.18 2.08 7.97
C SER A 9 -6.62 1.25 6.78
N GLY A 10 -6.05 0.06 6.65
CA GLY A 10 -6.31 -0.92 5.58
C GLY A 10 -6.54 -2.32 6.12
N ALA A 11 -6.35 -3.34 5.27
CA ALA A 11 -6.60 -4.76 5.55
C ALA A 11 -8.06 -5.05 5.93
N GLY A 12 -8.99 -4.47 5.20
CA GLY A 12 -10.43 -4.54 5.40
C GLY A 12 -11.04 -3.15 5.56
N LEU A 13 -12.38 -3.06 5.50
CA LEU A 13 -13.07 -1.78 5.69
C LEU A 13 -13.14 -1.44 7.18
N PRO A 14 -12.49 -0.35 7.64
CA PRO A 14 -12.46 0.03 9.05
C PRO A 14 -13.75 0.78 9.45
N LEU A 15 -14.89 0.12 9.35
CA LEU A 15 -16.22 0.74 9.47
C LEU A 15 -16.48 1.42 10.83
N ASN A 16 -15.79 0.98 11.88
CA ASN A 16 -15.94 1.50 13.23
C ASN A 16 -14.71 2.27 13.75
N LEU A 17 -13.74 2.59 12.88
CA LEU A 17 -12.49 3.24 13.32
C LEU A 17 -12.72 4.57 14.07
N PRO A 18 -13.67 5.45 13.66
CA PRO A 18 -13.92 6.69 14.39
C PRO A 18 -14.34 6.49 15.86
N SER A 19 -14.94 5.34 16.21
CA SER A 19 -15.34 5.06 17.60
C SER A 19 -14.17 4.93 18.58
N PHE A 20 -12.95 4.75 18.07
CA PHE A 20 -11.74 4.67 18.89
C PHE A 20 -11.10 6.03 19.17
N LEU A 21 -11.57 7.10 18.52
CA LEU A 21 -11.13 8.45 18.85
C LEU A 21 -11.67 8.87 20.20
N THR A 22 -10.79 9.33 21.07
CA THR A 22 -11.19 9.94 22.36
C THR A 22 -11.62 11.38 22.14
N GLU A 23 -12.44 11.92 23.06
CA GLU A 23 -12.83 13.33 23.02
C GLU A 23 -11.60 14.25 22.96
N GLY A 24 -11.63 15.22 22.05
CA GLY A 24 -10.51 16.14 21.80
C GLY A 24 -9.33 15.56 21.04
N ALA A 25 -9.42 14.32 20.52
CA ALA A 25 -8.37 13.75 19.65
C ALA A 25 -8.20 14.61 18.38
N ARG A 26 -6.93 14.86 18.03
CA ARG A 26 -6.56 15.57 16.79
C ARG A 26 -6.11 14.62 15.67
N THR A 27 -6.07 13.33 15.96
CA THR A 27 -5.65 12.30 15.02
C THR A 27 -6.57 12.25 13.82
N LYS A 28 -5.99 12.35 12.63
CA LYS A 28 -6.67 12.24 11.34
C LYS A 28 -6.85 10.78 10.94
N LEU A 29 -7.97 10.47 10.28
CA LEU A 29 -8.26 9.11 9.83
C LEU A 29 -8.35 9.06 8.30
N ALA A 30 -7.50 8.25 7.69
CA ALA A 30 -7.44 8.02 6.26
C ALA A 30 -7.60 6.52 5.96
N PRO A 31 -8.82 6.06 5.64
CA PRO A 31 -9.06 4.68 5.29
C PRO A 31 -8.54 4.34 3.89
N ILE A 32 -8.12 3.08 3.70
CA ILE A 32 -7.66 2.55 2.42
C ILE A 32 -8.80 1.76 1.79
N VAL A 33 -9.10 2.04 0.53
CA VAL A 33 -10.17 1.39 -0.25
C VAL A 33 -9.66 0.93 -1.60
N SER A 34 -10.32 -0.10 -2.16
CA SER A 34 -9.99 -0.67 -3.47
C SER A 34 -11.20 -0.66 -4.43
N SER A 35 -12.22 0.15 -4.14
CA SER A 35 -13.38 0.34 -5.03
C SER A 35 -14.20 1.58 -4.65
N ALA A 36 -14.92 2.16 -5.61
CA ALA A 36 -15.86 3.26 -5.39
C ALA A 36 -16.99 2.88 -4.42
N ARG A 37 -17.48 1.64 -4.50
CA ARG A 37 -18.48 1.10 -3.55
C ARG A 37 -17.95 1.12 -2.11
N ALA A 38 -16.71 0.71 -1.90
CA ALA A 38 -16.09 0.72 -0.58
C ALA A 38 -15.96 2.13 -0.02
N ALA A 39 -15.51 3.10 -0.84
CA ALA A 39 -15.43 4.51 -0.47
C ALA A 39 -16.79 5.06 -0.06
N LYS A 40 -17.83 4.82 -0.88
CA LYS A 40 -19.21 5.25 -0.59
C LYS A 40 -19.71 4.72 0.74
N VAL A 41 -19.66 3.40 0.92
CA VAL A 41 -20.14 2.74 2.15
C VAL A 41 -19.43 3.28 3.39
N LEU A 42 -18.13 3.49 3.30
CA LEU A 42 -17.32 3.98 4.40
C LEU A 42 -17.66 5.43 4.75
N CYS A 43 -17.71 6.33 3.78
CA CYS A 43 -18.06 7.74 3.99
C CYS A 43 -19.46 7.87 4.62
N GLN A 44 -20.45 7.18 4.04
CA GLN A 44 -21.82 7.18 4.55
C GLN A 44 -21.92 6.63 5.96
N LYS A 45 -21.25 5.49 6.25
CA LYS A 45 -21.31 4.88 7.57
C LYS A 45 -20.60 5.72 8.62
N TRP A 46 -19.43 6.24 8.36
CA TRP A 46 -18.71 7.10 9.30
C TRP A 46 -19.51 8.36 9.64
N PHE A 47 -20.11 8.98 8.60
CA PHE A 47 -20.93 10.17 8.81
C PHE A 47 -22.24 9.86 9.57
N SER A 48 -22.97 8.80 9.17
CA SER A 48 -24.26 8.48 9.80
C SER A 48 -24.13 8.06 11.25
N GLU A 49 -23.13 7.20 11.57
CA GLU A 49 -22.98 6.62 12.91
C GLU A 49 -22.12 7.49 13.85
N TYR A 50 -21.07 8.11 13.33
CA TYR A 50 -20.08 8.82 14.16
C TYR A 50 -20.02 10.32 13.91
N LYS A 51 -20.78 10.83 12.95
CA LYS A 51 -20.69 12.24 12.49
C LYS A 51 -19.27 12.63 12.09
N TYR A 52 -18.52 11.65 11.56
CA TYR A 52 -17.13 11.81 11.17
C TYR A 52 -17.00 11.68 9.65
N ILE A 53 -16.32 12.65 9.04
CA ILE A 53 -15.97 12.65 7.62
C ILE A 53 -14.50 12.22 7.52
N PRO A 54 -14.14 11.26 6.65
CA PRO A 54 -12.74 10.89 6.46
C PRO A 54 -11.86 12.11 6.14
N ASP A 55 -10.70 12.22 6.76
CA ASP A 55 -9.75 13.32 6.49
C ASP A 55 -9.03 13.16 5.15
N ALA A 56 -8.95 11.95 4.63
CA ALA A 56 -8.54 11.59 3.28
C ALA A 56 -9.04 10.18 2.95
N ILE A 57 -9.06 9.81 1.67
CA ILE A 57 -9.26 8.43 1.20
C ILE A 57 -8.00 7.99 0.46
N VAL A 58 -7.47 6.82 0.81
CA VAL A 58 -6.38 6.20 0.05
C VAL A 58 -6.97 5.15 -0.89
N VAL A 59 -6.69 5.29 -2.19
CA VAL A 59 -7.03 4.30 -3.21
C VAL A 59 -5.84 3.37 -3.38
N GLU A 60 -6.02 2.09 -3.09
CA GLU A 60 -4.98 1.10 -3.29
C GLU A 60 -5.28 0.27 -4.56
N GLY A 61 -4.36 0.33 -5.53
CA GLY A 61 -4.43 -0.46 -6.76
C GLY A 61 -3.79 -1.85 -6.61
N PRO A 62 -4.07 -2.79 -7.55
CA PRO A 62 -3.60 -4.17 -7.48
C PRO A 62 -2.08 -4.33 -7.64
N LYS A 63 -1.36 -3.30 -8.07
CA LYS A 63 0.11 -3.27 -8.14
C LYS A 63 0.77 -2.86 -6.81
N ALA A 64 0.01 -2.70 -5.74
CA ALA A 64 0.52 -2.42 -4.40
C ALA A 64 1.39 -3.56 -3.85
N GLY A 65 2.16 -3.26 -2.82
CA GLY A 65 2.95 -4.22 -2.06
C GLY A 65 2.22 -4.69 -0.82
N GLY A 66 2.68 -5.79 -0.23
CA GLY A 66 2.07 -6.37 0.95
C GLY A 66 0.79 -7.14 0.63
N HIS A 67 -0.13 -7.15 1.58
CA HIS A 67 -1.43 -7.79 1.40
C HIS A 67 -2.30 -6.97 0.43
N LEU A 68 -2.95 -7.67 -0.48
CA LEU A 68 -3.78 -7.06 -1.52
C LEU A 68 -5.25 -7.23 -1.19
N GLY A 69 -6.03 -6.16 -1.26
CA GLY A 69 -7.48 -6.14 -1.09
C GLY A 69 -8.26 -6.69 -2.30
N TYR A 70 -7.65 -7.58 -3.08
CA TYR A 70 -8.14 -8.11 -4.35
C TYR A 70 -8.19 -9.63 -4.33
N LYS A 71 -9.09 -10.23 -5.11
CA LYS A 71 -9.03 -11.65 -5.43
C LYS A 71 -7.89 -11.90 -6.42
N ALA A 72 -7.43 -13.14 -6.50
CA ALA A 72 -6.29 -13.50 -7.37
C ALA A 72 -6.53 -13.17 -8.86
N ASP A 73 -7.76 -13.37 -9.35
CA ASP A 73 -8.19 -13.07 -10.71
C ASP A 73 -8.29 -11.57 -11.01
N GLN A 74 -8.51 -10.74 -9.98
CA GLN A 74 -8.60 -9.29 -10.11
C GLN A 74 -7.23 -8.59 -10.17
N ILE A 75 -6.16 -9.25 -9.71
CA ILE A 75 -4.82 -8.63 -9.63
C ILE A 75 -4.26 -8.29 -11.01
N THR A 76 -4.62 -9.06 -12.02
CA THR A 76 -4.15 -8.90 -13.41
C THR A 76 -5.22 -8.33 -14.34
N ASP A 77 -6.42 -8.08 -13.85
CA ASP A 77 -7.52 -7.53 -14.63
C ASP A 77 -7.41 -5.99 -14.68
N GLU A 78 -7.35 -5.44 -15.88
CA GLU A 78 -7.19 -4.01 -16.11
C GLU A 78 -8.36 -3.17 -15.57
N HIS A 79 -9.55 -3.75 -15.41
CA HIS A 79 -10.67 -3.06 -14.76
C HIS A 79 -10.40 -2.67 -13.31
N TYR A 80 -9.45 -3.35 -12.67
CA TYR A 80 -9.00 -3.03 -11.31
C TYR A 80 -7.70 -2.23 -11.31
N SER A 81 -7.19 -1.80 -12.47
CA SER A 81 -5.99 -0.95 -12.52
C SER A 81 -6.20 0.34 -11.72
N LEU A 82 -5.10 0.89 -11.20
CA LEU A 82 -5.18 2.15 -10.46
C LEU A 82 -5.76 3.27 -11.34
N GLU A 83 -5.42 3.25 -12.63
CA GLU A 83 -5.90 4.18 -13.64
C GLU A 83 -7.41 4.11 -13.87
N ALA A 84 -8.01 2.93 -13.73
CA ALA A 84 -9.47 2.75 -13.81
C ALA A 84 -10.15 3.13 -12.48
N LEU A 85 -9.57 2.76 -11.35
CA LEU A 85 -10.15 2.97 -10.03
C LEU A 85 -10.16 4.43 -9.59
N VAL A 86 -9.09 5.18 -9.87
CA VAL A 86 -8.96 6.57 -9.38
C VAL A 86 -10.10 7.46 -9.84
N PRO A 87 -10.47 7.54 -11.13
CA PRO A 87 -11.57 8.40 -11.57
C PRO A 87 -12.91 8.03 -10.91
N GLU A 88 -13.20 6.74 -10.77
CA GLU A 88 -14.44 6.26 -10.17
C GLU A 88 -14.54 6.64 -8.69
N ILE A 89 -13.46 6.41 -7.94
CA ILE A 89 -13.43 6.72 -6.51
C ILE A 89 -13.45 8.23 -6.28
N VAL A 90 -12.70 9.00 -7.08
CA VAL A 90 -12.71 10.47 -7.04
C VAL A 90 -14.12 11.00 -7.28
N ALA A 91 -14.84 10.48 -8.29
CA ALA A 91 -16.21 10.90 -8.56
C ALA A 91 -17.15 10.66 -7.38
N GLU A 92 -17.07 9.48 -6.75
CA GLU A 92 -17.89 9.11 -5.59
C GLU A 92 -17.55 9.96 -4.36
N VAL A 93 -16.26 10.13 -4.05
CA VAL A 93 -15.79 10.91 -2.89
C VAL A 93 -16.15 12.39 -3.05
N ARG A 94 -15.98 12.95 -4.25
CA ARG A 94 -16.37 14.34 -4.55
C ARG A 94 -17.89 14.55 -4.52
N ALA A 95 -18.68 13.53 -4.89
CA ALA A 95 -20.14 13.61 -4.76
C ALA A 95 -20.54 13.71 -3.28
N PHE A 96 -19.99 12.85 -2.44
CA PHE A 96 -20.19 12.91 -0.99
C PHE A 96 -19.70 14.25 -0.40
N GLY A 97 -18.53 14.73 -0.81
CA GLY A 97 -17.98 16.01 -0.36
C GLY A 97 -18.89 17.19 -0.70
N ARG A 98 -19.47 17.22 -1.90
CA ARG A 98 -20.45 18.27 -2.28
C ARG A 98 -21.73 18.23 -1.43
N GLU A 99 -22.22 17.05 -1.10
CA GLU A 99 -23.39 16.86 -0.24
C GLU A 99 -23.16 17.41 1.17
N HIS A 100 -21.93 17.35 1.66
CA HIS A 100 -21.55 17.74 3.02
C HIS A 100 -20.69 19.02 3.11
N ASP A 101 -20.61 19.78 2.02
CA ASP A 101 -19.83 21.03 1.91
C ASP A 101 -18.38 20.89 2.40
N CYS A 102 -17.69 19.82 1.94
CA CYS A 102 -16.31 19.56 2.30
C CYS A 102 -15.50 18.99 1.13
N HIS A 103 -14.18 19.11 1.25
CA HIS A 103 -13.22 18.44 0.35
C HIS A 103 -12.53 17.31 1.10
N ILE A 104 -12.60 16.10 0.53
CA ILE A 104 -11.91 14.91 1.04
C ILE A 104 -10.81 14.57 0.03
N PRO A 105 -9.53 14.76 0.38
CA PRO A 105 -8.42 14.42 -0.51
C PRO A 105 -8.42 12.92 -0.87
N VAL A 106 -8.18 12.61 -2.14
CA VAL A 106 -8.02 11.24 -2.65
C VAL A 106 -6.55 11.01 -2.97
N ILE A 107 -5.93 10.08 -2.26
CA ILE A 107 -4.52 9.73 -2.39
C ILE A 107 -4.43 8.37 -3.07
N ALA A 108 -3.69 8.25 -4.16
CA ALA A 108 -3.57 7.01 -4.92
C ALA A 108 -2.24 6.27 -4.63
N GLY A 109 -2.30 4.94 -4.45
CA GLY A 109 -1.14 4.10 -4.20
C GLY A 109 -1.21 2.76 -4.93
N GLY A 110 -0.06 2.17 -5.18
CA GLY A 110 0.04 0.86 -5.84
C GLY A 110 0.55 0.95 -7.28
N GLY A 111 1.83 0.66 -7.47
CA GLY A 111 2.49 0.65 -8.78
C GLY A 111 3.10 1.97 -9.21
N ILE A 112 2.89 3.05 -8.51
CA ILE A 112 3.50 4.36 -8.78
C ILE A 112 4.99 4.29 -8.45
N TYR A 113 5.86 4.63 -9.42
CA TYR A 113 7.30 4.49 -9.28
C TYR A 113 8.09 5.71 -9.77
N THR A 114 7.60 6.44 -10.75
CA THR A 114 8.25 7.59 -11.40
C THR A 114 7.46 8.88 -11.21
N GLY A 115 8.08 10.01 -11.51
CA GLY A 115 7.38 11.31 -11.58
C GLY A 115 6.34 11.35 -12.70
N GLU A 116 6.54 10.61 -13.80
CA GLU A 116 5.53 10.41 -14.84
C GLU A 116 4.30 9.70 -14.30
N ASP A 117 4.48 8.61 -13.53
CA ASP A 117 3.36 7.88 -12.93
C ASP A 117 2.56 8.81 -11.99
N ILE A 118 3.26 9.62 -11.19
CA ILE A 118 2.63 10.63 -10.31
C ILE A 118 1.79 11.60 -11.15
N TYR A 119 2.37 12.16 -12.21
CA TYR A 119 1.68 13.12 -13.07
C TYR A 119 0.40 12.51 -13.67
N ARG A 120 0.49 11.32 -14.25
CA ARG A 120 -0.64 10.62 -14.88
C ARG A 120 -1.77 10.37 -13.89
N ILE A 121 -1.46 9.90 -12.69
CA ILE A 121 -2.46 9.61 -11.66
C ILE A 121 -3.13 10.90 -11.14
N MET A 122 -2.37 11.99 -10.99
CA MET A 122 -2.95 13.27 -10.59
C MET A 122 -3.85 13.87 -11.68
N GLU A 123 -3.53 13.69 -12.97
CA GLU A 123 -4.42 14.11 -14.07
C GLU A 123 -5.74 13.31 -14.09
N LEU A 124 -5.78 12.11 -13.52
CA LEU A 124 -7.01 11.34 -13.32
C LEU A 124 -7.87 11.84 -12.15
N GLY A 125 -7.39 12.84 -11.42
CA GLY A 125 -8.11 13.55 -10.38
C GLY A 125 -7.71 13.22 -8.94
N ALA A 126 -6.67 12.41 -8.72
CA ALA A 126 -6.11 12.23 -7.37
C ALA A 126 -5.48 13.55 -6.87
N ASP A 127 -5.58 13.80 -5.57
CA ASP A 127 -4.99 14.99 -4.92
C ASP A 127 -3.54 14.72 -4.47
N GLY A 128 -3.10 13.47 -4.50
CA GLY A 128 -1.75 13.07 -4.15
C GLY A 128 -1.51 11.57 -4.38
N VAL A 129 -0.28 11.12 -4.07
CA VAL A 129 0.13 9.73 -4.23
C VAL A 129 0.79 9.18 -2.97
N GLN A 130 0.66 7.85 -2.76
CA GLN A 130 1.35 7.10 -1.72
C GLN A 130 2.33 6.13 -2.37
N MET A 131 3.60 6.21 -1.99
CA MET A 131 4.67 5.38 -2.50
C MET A 131 5.42 4.72 -1.33
N GLY A 132 5.51 3.39 -1.31
CA GLY A 132 6.28 2.65 -0.30
C GLY A 132 7.54 2.03 -0.90
N THR A 133 7.37 1.16 -1.88
CA THR A 133 8.44 0.36 -2.50
C THR A 133 9.63 1.20 -2.97
N ARG A 134 9.38 2.36 -3.57
CA ARG A 134 10.40 3.26 -4.10
C ARG A 134 11.30 3.84 -3.00
N PHE A 135 10.81 3.93 -1.76
CA PHE A 135 11.53 4.46 -0.61
C PHE A 135 12.28 3.40 0.19
N VAL A 136 12.08 2.11 -0.10
CA VAL A 136 12.81 1.02 0.58
C VAL A 136 14.31 1.09 0.28
N THR A 137 14.69 1.41 -0.95
CA THR A 137 16.10 1.52 -1.37
C THR A 137 16.65 2.93 -1.13
N THR A 138 16.36 3.49 0.05
CA THR A 138 16.93 4.77 0.48
C THR A 138 17.88 4.60 1.65
N GLU A 139 18.78 5.56 1.82
CA GLU A 139 19.72 5.59 2.95
C GLU A 139 18.96 5.68 4.27
N GLU A 140 17.89 6.49 4.30
CA GLU A 140 17.08 6.77 5.47
C GLU A 140 16.12 5.62 5.86
N CYS A 141 15.87 4.65 4.98
CA CYS A 141 15.14 3.44 5.36
C CYS A 141 15.94 2.65 6.40
N ASP A 142 15.34 2.37 7.55
CA ASP A 142 15.96 1.73 8.70
C ASP A 142 16.05 0.20 8.62
N ALA A 143 15.59 -0.41 7.50
CA ALA A 143 15.77 -1.83 7.25
C ALA A 143 17.25 -2.18 7.02
N ASP A 144 17.61 -3.41 7.40
CA ASP A 144 18.96 -3.93 7.20
C ASP A 144 19.43 -3.79 5.74
N PRO A 145 20.72 -3.50 5.48
CA PRO A 145 21.24 -3.40 4.11
C PRO A 145 20.92 -4.61 3.23
N ALA A 146 20.93 -5.84 3.77
CA ALA A 146 20.57 -7.03 3.01
C ALA A 146 19.10 -7.02 2.56
N PHE A 147 18.20 -6.43 3.37
CA PHE A 147 16.79 -6.23 2.97
C PHE A 147 16.70 -5.29 1.76
N LYS A 148 17.38 -4.13 1.82
CA LYS A 148 17.41 -3.16 0.71
C LYS A 148 18.05 -3.77 -0.55
N GLN A 149 19.12 -4.53 -0.37
CA GLN A 149 19.83 -5.20 -1.46
C GLN A 149 18.97 -6.21 -2.20
N SER A 150 18.06 -6.90 -1.49
CA SER A 150 17.12 -7.83 -2.12
C SER A 150 16.19 -7.18 -3.14
N TYR A 151 15.88 -5.88 -3.00
CA TYR A 151 15.12 -5.13 -4.01
C TYR A 151 15.96 -4.80 -5.23
N ILE A 152 17.25 -4.47 -5.05
CA ILE A 152 18.16 -4.13 -6.15
C ILE A 152 18.49 -5.38 -6.98
N GLU A 153 18.60 -6.54 -6.35
CA GLU A 153 18.88 -7.81 -7.01
C GLU A 153 17.66 -8.46 -7.65
N ALA A 154 16.45 -8.02 -7.26
CA ALA A 154 15.22 -8.59 -7.78
C ALA A 154 15.02 -8.30 -9.26
N ARG A 155 14.60 -9.30 -10.01
CA ARG A 155 14.12 -9.19 -11.39
C ARG A 155 12.59 -9.11 -11.41
N GLU A 156 12.02 -8.70 -12.50
CA GLU A 156 10.57 -8.69 -12.66
C GLU A 156 9.94 -10.07 -12.40
N THR A 157 10.62 -11.12 -12.86
CA THR A 157 10.20 -12.52 -12.67
C THR A 157 10.27 -13.01 -11.22
N ASP A 158 10.98 -12.28 -10.35
CA ASP A 158 11.10 -12.61 -8.93
C ASP A 158 9.97 -11.99 -8.10
N ILE A 159 9.12 -11.16 -8.71
CA ILE A 159 7.97 -10.55 -8.03
C ILE A 159 6.77 -11.49 -8.16
N GLU A 160 6.38 -12.13 -7.07
CA GLU A 160 5.30 -13.12 -7.06
C GLU A 160 4.15 -12.76 -6.12
N ILE A 161 2.97 -13.31 -6.42
CA ILE A 161 1.83 -13.29 -5.51
C ILE A 161 1.87 -14.54 -4.66
N ILE A 162 1.94 -14.34 -3.35
CA ILE A 162 1.93 -15.42 -2.36
C ILE A 162 0.60 -15.48 -1.63
N GLN A 163 0.22 -16.65 -1.13
CA GLN A 163 -0.87 -16.79 -0.17
C GLN A 163 -0.33 -16.55 1.23
N SER A 164 -0.76 -15.47 1.86
CA SER A 164 -0.37 -15.12 3.22
C SER A 164 -1.10 -15.99 4.27
N PRO A 165 -0.48 -16.27 5.42
CA PRO A 165 -1.14 -16.95 6.54
C PRO A 165 -2.39 -16.26 7.07
N VAL A 166 -2.56 -14.97 6.77
CA VAL A 166 -3.75 -14.20 7.17
C VAL A 166 -4.93 -14.33 6.19
N GLY A 167 -4.81 -15.22 5.19
CA GLY A 167 -5.89 -15.51 4.24
C GLY A 167 -6.03 -14.53 3.07
N MET A 168 -5.07 -13.64 2.89
CA MET A 168 -5.05 -12.66 1.79
C MET A 168 -3.92 -12.95 0.81
N PRO A 169 -4.07 -12.68 -0.49
CA PRO A 169 -2.93 -12.65 -1.39
C PRO A 169 -1.99 -11.51 -1.00
N GLY A 170 -0.69 -11.71 -1.21
CA GLY A 170 0.32 -10.69 -0.95
C GLY A 170 1.39 -10.69 -2.03
N ARG A 171 1.97 -9.53 -2.32
CA ARG A 171 3.05 -9.42 -3.29
C ARG A 171 4.40 -9.36 -2.60
N ALA A 172 5.32 -10.22 -3.00
CA ALA A 172 6.63 -10.38 -2.37
C ALA A 172 7.73 -10.62 -3.40
N ILE A 173 8.97 -10.37 -2.98
CA ILE A 173 10.16 -10.83 -3.70
C ILE A 173 10.38 -12.30 -3.38
N HIS A 174 10.44 -13.14 -4.40
CA HIS A 174 10.73 -14.56 -4.30
C HIS A 174 12.10 -14.80 -3.65
N ASN A 175 12.18 -15.78 -2.74
CA ASN A 175 13.44 -16.19 -2.14
C ASN A 175 13.36 -17.61 -1.56
N SER A 176 14.49 -18.13 -1.08
CA SER A 176 14.60 -19.49 -0.51
C SER A 176 13.73 -19.73 0.72
N PHE A 177 13.28 -18.71 1.43
CA PHE A 177 12.31 -18.86 2.51
C PHE A 177 10.95 -19.26 1.96
N LEU A 178 10.48 -18.61 0.91
CA LEU A 178 9.19 -18.90 0.27
C LEU A 178 9.18 -20.30 -0.38
N ASP A 179 10.32 -20.74 -0.94
CA ASP A 179 10.46 -22.14 -1.42
C ASP A 179 10.23 -23.13 -0.29
N ARG A 180 10.91 -22.92 0.84
CA ARG A 180 10.76 -23.79 2.02
C ARG A 180 9.38 -23.72 2.66
N VAL A 181 8.66 -22.59 2.49
CA VAL A 181 7.24 -22.51 2.86
C VAL A 181 6.40 -23.42 1.97
N LYS A 182 6.62 -23.42 0.65
CA LYS A 182 5.92 -24.29 -0.32
C LYS A 182 6.17 -25.79 -0.01
N GLU A 183 7.37 -26.11 0.48
CA GLU A 183 7.76 -27.46 0.93
C GLU A 183 7.22 -27.83 2.32
N GLY A 184 6.53 -26.91 3.02
CA GLY A 184 5.99 -27.14 4.36
C GLY A 184 7.02 -27.12 5.50
N LEU A 185 8.23 -26.66 5.23
CA LEU A 185 9.37 -26.67 6.17
C LEU A 185 9.41 -25.48 7.14
N LYS A 186 8.44 -24.57 7.06
CA LYS A 186 8.42 -23.33 7.86
C LYS A 186 7.26 -23.23 8.84
N ARG A 187 6.53 -24.33 9.06
CA ARG A 187 5.42 -24.38 10.02
C ARG A 187 5.90 -24.00 11.43
N PRO A 188 5.23 -23.08 12.12
CA PRO A 188 5.58 -22.70 13.47
C PRO A 188 5.25 -23.84 14.44
N LYS A 189 6.10 -24.05 15.45
CA LYS A 189 5.85 -25.03 16.53
C LYS A 189 4.97 -24.44 17.64
N ASN A 190 5.12 -23.13 17.89
CA ASN A 190 4.39 -22.36 18.90
C ASN A 190 4.28 -20.91 18.46
N CYS A 191 3.39 -20.14 19.09
CA CYS A 191 3.28 -18.71 18.88
C CYS A 191 3.70 -17.96 20.15
N PRO A 192 4.80 -17.19 20.11
CA PRO A 192 5.20 -16.36 21.24
C PRO A 192 4.55 -14.96 21.23
N PHE A 193 3.81 -14.57 20.17
CA PHE A 193 3.37 -13.21 19.96
C PHE A 193 1.90 -12.97 20.26
N ASP A 194 1.05 -13.99 20.08
CA ASP A 194 -0.42 -13.86 20.19
C ASP A 194 -0.98 -12.61 19.49
N CYS A 195 -0.45 -12.33 18.28
CA CYS A 195 -0.60 -11.03 17.61
C CYS A 195 -1.85 -10.93 16.74
N ILE A 196 -2.38 -12.05 16.24
CA ILE A 196 -3.55 -12.08 15.36
C ILE A 196 -4.58 -13.04 15.93
N LYS A 197 -5.74 -12.51 16.30
CA LYS A 197 -6.81 -13.24 16.98
C LYS A 197 -7.36 -14.44 16.18
N THR A 198 -7.30 -14.36 14.83
CA THR A 198 -7.77 -15.42 13.92
C THR A 198 -6.65 -16.36 13.45
N CYS A 199 -5.42 -16.20 13.95
CA CYS A 199 -4.29 -17.03 13.56
C CYS A 199 -4.41 -18.42 14.20
N ASP A 200 -4.46 -19.46 13.37
CA ASP A 200 -4.31 -20.85 13.80
C ASP A 200 -2.86 -21.29 13.60
N VAL A 201 -2.11 -21.34 14.68
CA VAL A 201 -0.68 -21.70 14.68
C VAL A 201 -0.45 -23.11 14.13
N THR A 202 -1.38 -24.04 14.39
CA THR A 202 -1.23 -25.46 14.01
C THR A 202 -1.37 -25.68 12.51
N HIS A 203 -2.14 -24.82 11.83
CA HIS A 203 -2.39 -24.91 10.39
C HIS A 203 -1.65 -23.85 9.58
N SER A 204 -1.04 -22.85 10.25
CA SER A 204 -0.31 -21.79 9.57
C SER A 204 0.94 -22.32 8.87
N PRO A 205 1.18 -21.97 7.59
CA PRO A 205 2.38 -22.39 6.86
C PRO A 205 3.67 -21.77 7.42
N TYR A 206 3.57 -20.60 8.05
CA TYR A 206 4.67 -19.90 8.74
C TYR A 206 4.11 -18.79 9.64
N CYS A 207 4.92 -18.32 10.59
CA CYS A 207 4.58 -17.13 11.38
C CYS A 207 4.94 -15.86 10.58
N ILE A 208 3.93 -15.11 10.14
CA ILE A 208 4.14 -13.90 9.32
C ILE A 208 4.89 -12.82 10.08
N MET A 209 4.57 -12.59 11.37
CA MET A 209 5.24 -11.59 12.19
C MET A 209 6.74 -11.87 12.28
N LEU A 210 7.12 -13.13 12.54
CA LEU A 210 8.52 -13.54 12.62
C LEU A 210 9.21 -13.44 11.26
N ALA A 211 8.53 -13.82 10.18
CA ALA A 211 9.08 -13.76 8.83
C ALA A 211 9.41 -12.34 8.41
N LEU A 212 8.48 -11.39 8.62
CA LEU A 212 8.69 -9.98 8.28
C LEU A 212 9.77 -9.34 9.17
N TYR A 213 9.76 -9.65 10.47
CA TYR A 213 10.79 -9.15 11.39
C TYR A 213 12.19 -9.68 11.02
N ASN A 214 12.31 -10.96 10.69
CA ASN A 214 13.57 -11.53 10.24
C ASN A 214 14.07 -10.88 8.94
N ALA A 215 13.18 -10.65 7.99
CA ALA A 215 13.53 -9.97 6.75
C ALA A 215 14.02 -8.55 7.01
N PHE A 216 13.30 -7.77 7.83
CA PHE A 216 13.72 -6.43 8.26
C PHE A 216 15.14 -6.43 8.89
N LYS A 217 15.48 -7.49 9.63
CA LYS A 217 16.83 -7.70 10.22
C LYS A 217 17.84 -8.35 9.26
N GLY A 218 17.58 -8.37 7.95
CA GLY A 218 18.49 -8.94 6.94
C GLY A 218 18.54 -10.47 6.90
N LYS A 219 17.75 -11.17 7.73
CA LYS A 219 17.74 -12.64 7.84
C LYS A 219 16.81 -13.27 6.80
N LEU A 220 17.05 -13.03 5.52
CA LEU A 220 16.17 -13.42 4.41
C LEU A 220 15.99 -14.95 4.23
N ARG A 221 16.86 -15.79 4.81
CA ARG A 221 16.62 -17.23 4.90
C ARG A 221 15.47 -17.63 5.84
N ASN A 222 15.05 -16.69 6.71
CA ASN A 222 14.00 -16.87 7.72
C ASN A 222 12.85 -15.90 7.56
N GLY A 223 12.81 -15.19 6.44
CA GLY A 223 11.76 -14.22 6.12
C GLY A 223 11.82 -13.80 4.67
N TYR A 224 10.89 -12.94 4.28
CA TYR A 224 10.76 -12.43 2.92
C TYR A 224 10.35 -10.94 2.94
N ALA A 225 10.63 -10.24 1.83
CA ALA A 225 10.25 -8.85 1.67
C ALA A 225 8.92 -8.76 0.90
N PHE A 226 7.93 -8.09 1.48
CA PHE A 226 6.79 -7.60 0.72
C PHE A 226 7.22 -6.44 -0.16
N CYS A 227 6.69 -6.35 -1.38
CA CYS A 227 7.04 -5.29 -2.32
C CYS A 227 5.89 -4.98 -3.28
N GLY A 228 5.89 -3.80 -3.87
CA GLY A 228 5.01 -3.47 -5.01
C GLY A 228 5.50 -4.11 -6.31
N ALA A 229 4.63 -4.13 -7.33
CA ALA A 229 4.93 -4.75 -8.63
C ALA A 229 6.18 -4.18 -9.32
N ASN A 230 6.53 -2.92 -9.03
CA ASN A 230 7.67 -2.22 -9.63
C ASN A 230 8.97 -2.30 -8.78
N ALA A 231 9.06 -3.21 -7.79
CA ALA A 231 10.23 -3.31 -6.92
C ALA A 231 11.53 -3.62 -7.68
N TRP A 232 11.44 -4.44 -8.72
CA TRP A 232 12.55 -4.84 -9.59
C TRP A 232 13.23 -3.69 -10.34
N ARG A 233 12.59 -2.50 -10.39
CA ARG A 233 13.14 -1.29 -11.03
C ARG A 233 14.14 -0.55 -10.13
N ALA A 234 14.40 -1.05 -8.92
CA ALA A 234 15.38 -0.47 -8.02
C ALA A 234 16.80 -0.80 -8.47
N GLU A 235 17.62 0.22 -8.76
CA GLU A 235 18.97 0.05 -9.27
C GLU A 235 20.06 0.30 -8.22
N LYS A 236 19.78 1.16 -7.25
CA LYS A 236 20.75 1.60 -6.25
C LYS A 236 20.09 2.10 -4.97
N ILE A 237 20.86 2.15 -3.89
CA ILE A 237 20.51 2.90 -2.69
C ILE A 237 20.87 4.37 -2.92
N GLN A 238 19.96 5.28 -2.57
CA GLN A 238 20.16 6.72 -2.73
C GLN A 238 19.50 7.48 -1.57
N SER A 239 19.82 8.75 -1.39
CA SER A 239 19.16 9.56 -0.36
C SER A 239 17.70 9.84 -0.75
N VAL A 240 16.81 10.03 0.25
CA VAL A 240 15.43 10.51 0.02
C VAL A 240 15.45 11.85 -0.69
N ARG A 241 16.43 12.71 -0.40
CA ARG A 241 16.61 14.00 -1.09
C ARG A 241 16.75 13.81 -2.60
N ASP A 242 17.67 12.93 -3.02
CA ASP A 242 17.93 12.69 -4.46
C ASP A 242 16.75 12.01 -5.13
N LEU A 243 16.12 11.07 -4.44
CA LEU A 243 14.89 10.45 -4.90
C LEU A 243 13.78 11.49 -5.14
N MET A 244 13.52 12.37 -4.18
CA MET A 244 12.50 13.40 -4.30
C MET A 244 12.83 14.42 -5.40
N ALA A 245 14.12 14.75 -5.58
CA ALA A 245 14.56 15.61 -6.67
C ALA A 245 14.31 14.97 -8.04
N SER A 246 14.62 13.67 -8.21
CA SER A 246 14.36 12.95 -9.47
C SER A 246 12.85 12.86 -9.77
N LEU A 247 12.03 12.48 -8.79
CA LEU A 247 10.58 12.40 -8.96
C LEU A 247 9.96 13.74 -9.35
N ARG A 248 10.44 14.84 -8.75
CA ARG A 248 10.00 16.20 -9.11
C ARG A 248 10.40 16.56 -10.53
N ALA A 249 11.66 16.34 -10.92
CA ALA A 249 12.15 16.64 -12.24
C ALA A 249 11.39 15.86 -13.33
N GLU A 250 11.15 14.57 -13.10
CA GLU A 250 10.35 13.74 -13.99
C GLU A 250 8.91 14.25 -14.13
N TYR A 251 8.26 14.59 -13.00
CA TYR A 251 6.90 15.15 -12.98
C TYR A 251 6.82 16.45 -13.78
N GLU A 252 7.75 17.39 -13.53
CA GLU A 252 7.78 18.67 -14.20
C GLU A 252 8.02 18.52 -15.72
N ALA A 253 8.90 17.59 -16.13
CA ALA A 253 9.17 17.32 -17.54
C ALA A 253 7.92 16.82 -18.28
N PHE A 254 7.14 15.92 -17.68
CA PHE A 254 5.90 15.42 -18.28
C PHE A 254 4.80 16.48 -18.30
N SER A 255 4.63 17.24 -17.21
CA SER A 255 3.68 18.37 -17.16
C SER A 255 3.97 19.43 -18.24
N LEU A 256 5.23 19.72 -18.46
CA LEU A 256 5.63 20.69 -19.49
C LEU A 256 5.38 20.16 -20.90
N ARG A 257 5.74 18.88 -21.14
CA ARG A 257 5.52 18.21 -22.44
C ARG A 257 4.04 18.26 -22.84
N ASP A 258 3.13 17.88 -21.94
CA ASP A 258 1.71 17.83 -22.23
C ASP A 258 1.11 19.23 -22.48
N LYS A 259 1.60 20.26 -21.76
CA LYS A 259 1.24 21.65 -22.04
C LYS A 259 1.69 22.10 -23.44
N ILE A 260 2.90 21.72 -23.89
CA ILE A 260 3.43 22.08 -25.22
C ILE A 260 2.65 21.36 -26.32
N LEU A 261 2.29 20.08 -26.10
CA LEU A 261 1.55 19.28 -27.07
C LEU A 261 0.05 19.57 -27.11
N GLY A 262 -0.45 20.40 -26.18
CA GLY A 262 -1.87 20.73 -26.11
C GLY A 262 -2.75 19.53 -25.75
N VAL A 263 -2.19 18.53 -25.12
CA VAL A 263 -2.90 17.35 -24.62
C VAL A 263 -3.59 17.75 -23.32
N LYS A 264 -4.78 18.34 -23.43
CA LYS A 264 -5.77 18.54 -22.37
C LYS A 264 -7.16 18.33 -22.92
#